data_f3aec7d21db52b9ff8339375c95bb6c4
#
_entry.id   f3aec7d21db52b9ff8339375c95bb6c4
#
_cell.length_a   1.000
_cell.length_b   1.000
_cell.length_c   1.000
_cell.angle_alpha   90.00
_cell.angle_beta   90.00
_cell.angle_gamma   90.00
#
_symmetry.space_group_name_H-M   'P 1'
#
loop_
_entity.id
_entity.type
_entity.pdbx_description
1 polymer ?
#
loop_
_entity_poly.entity_id
_entity_poly.type
_entity_poly.pdbx_seq_one_letter_code
_entity_poly.pdbx_strand_id
1 'polypeptide(L)'
;MPESQQNRQTYLYMEQALQLARQTEEDVPVGAVIVHNGLVIATGVNERERNLDPAGHAEIVAMRKAAQVLKNWRLTGCQLYVTLEPCAMCAEAIIQSRVSTIVFGAYDPRSGACGSAYNLFIAGRPYPMPEVLGGIMEAECKELLKEFFRSRD
;
A
#
# COMPACT_ATOMS: atom_id res chain seq x y z
N MET A 1 -9.79 -12.50 21.86
CA MET A 1 -10.73 -11.46 21.42
C MET A 1 -10.56 -11.21 19.95
N PRO A 2 -11.62 -11.31 19.14
CA PRO A 2 -11.49 -11.11 17.69
C PRO A 2 -10.88 -9.76 17.32
N GLU A 3 -11.30 -8.71 18.02
CA GLU A 3 -10.83 -7.36 17.74
C GLU A 3 -9.33 -7.20 17.99
N SER A 4 -8.83 -7.75 19.10
CA SER A 4 -7.40 -7.68 19.42
C SER A 4 -6.56 -8.55 18.47
N GLN A 5 -7.11 -9.65 17.98
CA GLN A 5 -6.44 -10.48 16.97
C GLN A 5 -6.36 -9.77 15.64
N GLN A 6 -7.44 -9.12 15.22
CA GLN A 6 -7.45 -8.32 13.99
C GLN A 6 -6.44 -7.19 14.08
N ASN A 7 -6.39 -6.48 15.20
CA ASN A 7 -5.43 -5.40 15.41
C ASN A 7 -4.00 -5.91 15.35
N ARG A 8 -3.71 -7.04 15.96
CA ARG A 8 -2.36 -7.63 15.91
C ARG A 8 -1.97 -7.99 14.49
N GLN A 9 -2.87 -8.62 13.73
CA GLN A 9 -2.59 -8.99 12.35
C GLN A 9 -2.34 -7.74 11.49
N THR A 10 -3.15 -6.70 11.68
CA THR A 10 -2.98 -5.43 10.97
C THR A 10 -1.60 -4.86 11.23
N TYR A 11 -1.17 -4.82 12.48
CA TYR A 11 0.16 -4.33 12.83
C TYR A 11 1.27 -5.21 12.28
N LEU A 12 1.11 -6.52 12.33
CA LEU A 12 2.11 -7.45 11.81
C LEU A 12 2.32 -7.28 10.30
N TYR A 13 1.25 -7.13 9.54
CA TYR A 13 1.35 -6.92 8.10
C TYR A 13 1.95 -5.55 7.78
N MET A 14 1.59 -4.52 8.53
CA MET A 14 2.19 -3.20 8.34
C MET A 14 3.69 -3.24 8.70
N GLU A 15 4.06 -3.96 9.74
CA GLU A 15 5.47 -4.15 10.11
C GLU A 15 6.25 -4.82 9.00
N GLN A 16 5.67 -5.82 8.34
CA GLN A 16 6.29 -6.46 7.17
C GLN A 16 6.49 -5.45 6.04
N ALA A 17 5.49 -4.62 5.79
CA ALA A 17 5.60 -3.58 4.76
C ALA A 17 6.72 -2.59 5.10
N LEU A 18 6.85 -2.21 6.38
CA LEU A 18 7.93 -1.33 6.84
C LEU A 18 9.30 -1.97 6.64
N GLN A 19 9.45 -3.26 6.96
CA GLN A 19 10.72 -3.96 6.75
C GLN A 19 11.13 -3.96 5.29
N LEU A 20 10.17 -4.15 4.40
CA LEU A 20 10.42 -4.07 2.96
C LEU A 20 10.85 -2.66 2.54
N ALA A 21 10.16 -1.65 3.05
CA ALA A 21 10.48 -0.25 2.75
C ALA A 21 11.91 0.11 3.14
N ARG A 22 12.40 -0.43 4.27
CA ARG A 22 13.77 -0.18 4.74
C ARG A 22 14.84 -0.74 3.83
N GLN A 23 14.49 -1.65 2.91
CA GLN A 23 15.44 -2.28 2.02
C GLN A 23 15.68 -1.48 0.74
N THR A 24 14.89 -0.45 0.46
CA THR A 24 15.13 0.40 -0.71
C THR A 24 16.34 1.31 -0.45
N GLU A 25 17.09 1.62 -1.50
CA GLU A 25 18.25 2.50 -1.39
C GLU A 25 18.02 3.82 -2.10
N GLU A 26 17.84 3.77 -3.42
CA GLU A 26 17.66 4.96 -4.24
C GLU A 26 16.21 5.44 -4.27
N ASP A 27 15.27 4.52 -4.19
CA ASP A 27 13.85 4.81 -4.26
C ASP A 27 13.31 5.30 -2.92
N VAL A 28 12.30 6.16 -2.96
CA VAL A 28 11.57 6.57 -1.77
C VAL A 28 11.08 5.30 -1.05
N PRO A 29 11.35 5.17 0.27
CA PRO A 29 11.08 3.92 0.99
C PRO A 29 9.59 3.70 1.24
N VAL A 30 8.96 2.95 0.36
CA VAL A 30 7.58 2.51 0.49
C VAL A 30 7.54 1.02 0.27
N GLY A 31 6.86 0.31 1.16
CA GLY A 31 6.67 -1.12 1.07
C GLY A 31 5.20 -1.48 1.10
N ALA A 32 4.85 -2.57 0.42
CA ALA A 32 3.48 -3.05 0.36
C ALA A 32 3.43 -4.56 0.47
N VAL A 33 2.41 -5.09 1.14
CA VAL A 33 2.12 -6.53 1.17
C VAL A 33 0.66 -6.73 0.79
N ILE A 34 0.39 -7.81 0.08
CA ILE A 34 -0.97 -8.22 -0.26
C ILE A 34 -1.28 -9.53 0.44
N VAL A 35 -2.39 -9.54 1.16
CA VAL A 35 -2.86 -10.67 1.96
C VAL A 35 -4.12 -11.22 1.34
N HIS A 36 -4.19 -12.54 1.23
CA HIS A 36 -5.37 -13.26 0.75
C HIS A 36 -5.57 -14.49 1.61
N ASN A 37 -6.77 -14.66 2.16
CA ASN A 37 -7.09 -15.76 3.07
C ASN A 37 -6.09 -15.88 4.22
N GLY A 38 -5.69 -14.76 4.81
CA GLY A 38 -4.78 -14.73 5.94
C GLY A 38 -3.32 -14.97 5.61
N LEU A 39 -2.95 -15.07 4.34
CA LEU A 39 -1.57 -15.32 3.91
C LEU A 39 -1.06 -14.17 3.05
N VAL A 40 0.19 -13.78 3.27
CA VAL A 40 0.88 -12.83 2.40
C VAL A 40 1.20 -13.55 1.09
N ILE A 41 0.57 -13.13 0.00
CA ILE A 41 0.77 -13.76 -1.31
C ILE A 41 1.70 -12.97 -2.21
N ALA A 42 1.92 -11.69 -1.92
CA ALA A 42 2.79 -10.85 -2.74
C ALA A 42 3.30 -9.68 -1.93
N THR A 43 4.47 -9.19 -2.30
CA THR A 43 5.07 -8.00 -1.69
C THR A 43 5.60 -7.10 -2.80
N GLY A 44 5.81 -5.83 -2.46
CA GLY A 44 6.38 -4.87 -3.38
C GLY A 44 7.08 -3.75 -2.65
N VAL A 45 8.05 -3.17 -3.32
CA VAL A 45 8.72 -1.95 -2.88
C VAL A 45 8.71 -0.97 -4.04
N ASN A 46 8.90 0.31 -3.75
CA ASN A 46 9.04 1.32 -4.79
C ASN A 46 10.27 1.00 -5.63
N GLU A 47 10.09 0.89 -6.94
CA GLU A 47 11.13 0.50 -7.91
C GLU A 47 11.24 1.49 -9.06
N ARG A 48 10.70 2.71 -8.94
CA ARG A 48 10.69 3.68 -10.05
C ARG A 48 12.09 3.98 -10.54
N GLU A 49 13.00 4.26 -9.63
CA GLU A 49 14.38 4.57 -9.97
C GLU A 49 15.15 3.31 -10.37
N ARG A 50 15.08 2.29 -9.53
CA ARG A 50 15.85 1.05 -9.73
C ARG A 50 15.53 0.36 -11.04
N ASN A 51 14.26 0.28 -11.42
CA ASN A 51 13.81 -0.45 -12.60
C ASN A 51 13.36 0.47 -13.74
N LEU A 52 13.57 1.77 -13.60
CA LEU A 52 13.16 2.76 -14.61
C LEU A 52 11.70 2.57 -15.00
N ASP A 53 10.85 2.32 -14.00
CA ASP A 53 9.43 2.03 -14.20
C ASP A 53 8.60 3.21 -13.69
N PRO A 54 8.01 4.03 -14.57
CA PRO A 54 7.26 5.19 -14.14
C PRO A 54 6.04 4.84 -13.28
N ALA A 55 5.51 3.63 -13.39
CA ALA A 55 4.39 3.15 -12.58
C ALA A 55 4.85 2.24 -11.44
N GLY A 56 6.15 2.12 -11.19
CA GLY A 56 6.74 1.14 -10.27
C GLY A 56 6.65 1.49 -8.80
N HIS A 57 5.53 2.00 -8.34
CA HIS A 57 5.25 2.17 -6.92
C HIS A 57 5.03 0.80 -6.26
N ALA A 58 5.28 0.73 -4.96
CA ALA A 58 5.17 -0.51 -4.19
C ALA A 58 3.84 -1.23 -4.41
N GLU A 59 2.75 -0.48 -4.45
CA GLU A 59 1.40 -1.03 -4.62
C GLU A 59 1.25 -1.71 -5.98
N ILE A 60 1.68 -1.04 -7.05
CA ILE A 60 1.61 -1.59 -8.40
C ILE A 60 2.45 -2.86 -8.51
N VAL A 61 3.66 -2.82 -7.96
CA VAL A 61 4.56 -3.98 -7.96
C VAL A 61 3.91 -5.16 -7.24
N ALA A 62 3.36 -4.91 -6.05
CA ALA A 62 2.71 -5.97 -5.26
C ALA A 62 1.47 -6.53 -5.96
N MET A 63 0.64 -5.65 -6.54
CA MET A 63 -0.58 -6.09 -7.24
C MET A 63 -0.27 -6.93 -8.47
N ARG A 64 0.75 -6.57 -9.25
CA ARG A 64 1.17 -7.38 -10.40
C ARG A 64 1.58 -8.77 -9.98
N LYS A 65 2.35 -8.89 -8.89
CA LYS A 65 2.77 -10.19 -8.36
C LYS A 65 1.58 -10.99 -7.83
N ALA A 66 0.68 -10.34 -7.11
CA ALA A 66 -0.52 -11.01 -6.59
C ALA A 66 -1.38 -11.58 -7.72
N ALA A 67 -1.55 -10.82 -8.79
CA ALA A 67 -2.31 -11.26 -9.96
C ALA A 67 -1.69 -12.52 -10.57
N GLN A 68 -0.35 -12.60 -10.62
CA GLN A 68 0.33 -13.80 -11.11
C GLN A 68 0.10 -15.00 -10.19
N VAL A 69 0.16 -14.80 -8.88
CA VAL A 69 -0.09 -15.86 -7.90
C VAL A 69 -1.52 -16.39 -8.03
N LEU A 70 -2.50 -15.49 -8.13
CA LEU A 70 -3.91 -15.87 -8.22
C LEU A 70 -4.34 -16.25 -9.62
N LYS A 71 -3.50 -15.99 -10.62
CA LYS A 71 -3.82 -16.17 -12.05
C LYS A 71 -5.11 -15.46 -12.42
N ASN A 72 -5.27 -14.23 -11.91
CA ASN A 72 -6.47 -13.43 -12.08
C ASN A 72 -6.12 -11.98 -11.82
N TRP A 73 -6.49 -11.08 -12.72
CA TRP A 73 -6.25 -9.66 -12.51
C TRP A 73 -7.19 -9.09 -11.44
N ARG A 74 -8.31 -9.73 -11.17
CA ARG A 74 -9.20 -9.33 -10.07
C ARG A 74 -8.61 -9.85 -8.77
N LEU A 75 -8.36 -8.93 -7.87
CA LEU A 75 -7.77 -9.23 -6.56
C LEU A 75 -8.86 -9.26 -5.48
N THR A 76 -10.02 -9.81 -5.82
CA THR A 76 -11.15 -9.93 -4.91
C THR A 76 -10.75 -10.71 -3.67
N GLY A 77 -11.13 -10.18 -2.50
CA GLY A 77 -10.79 -10.81 -1.22
C GLY A 77 -9.38 -10.53 -0.74
N CYS A 78 -8.63 -9.69 -1.45
CA CYS A 78 -7.27 -9.31 -1.03
C CYS A 78 -7.29 -8.03 -0.19
N GLN A 79 -6.38 -7.96 0.78
CA GLN A 79 -6.10 -6.75 1.56
C GLN A 79 -4.71 -6.25 1.19
N LEU A 80 -4.60 -4.97 0.95
CA LEU A 80 -3.34 -4.30 0.65
C LEU A 80 -2.90 -3.49 1.86
N TYR A 81 -1.69 -3.75 2.34
CA TYR A 81 -1.04 -2.97 3.40
C TYR A 81 0.12 -2.22 2.78
N VAL A 82 0.17 -0.91 2.96
CA VAL A 82 1.19 -0.06 2.37
C VAL A 82 1.63 1.01 3.36
N THR A 83 2.91 1.33 3.39
CA THR A 83 3.46 2.25 4.39
C THR A 83 3.09 3.71 4.16
N LEU A 84 2.69 4.07 2.94
CA LEU A 84 2.31 5.44 2.59
C LEU A 84 0.96 5.44 1.89
N GLU A 85 0.15 6.44 2.16
CA GLU A 85 -1.15 6.63 1.51
C GLU A 85 -1.00 6.56 -0.01
N PRO A 86 -1.77 5.71 -0.70
CA PRO A 86 -1.66 5.59 -2.17
C PRO A 86 -1.94 6.90 -2.90
N CYS A 87 -1.14 7.17 -3.92
CA CYS A 87 -1.36 8.29 -4.83
C CYS A 87 -2.53 7.98 -5.78
N ALA A 88 -2.90 8.96 -6.62
CA ALA A 88 -4.04 8.82 -7.53
C ALA A 88 -3.86 7.64 -8.50
N MET A 89 -2.66 7.44 -9.03
CA MET A 89 -2.37 6.32 -9.93
C MET A 89 -2.62 4.97 -9.24
N CYS A 90 -2.04 4.80 -8.05
CA CYS A 90 -2.17 3.55 -7.30
C CYS A 90 -3.58 3.34 -6.78
N ALA A 91 -4.22 4.40 -6.27
CA ALA A 91 -5.58 4.32 -5.76
C ALA A 91 -6.55 3.86 -6.86
N GLU A 92 -6.43 4.40 -8.06
CA GLU A 92 -7.28 3.99 -9.17
C GLU A 92 -7.02 2.53 -9.56
N ALA A 93 -5.76 2.12 -9.63
CA ALA A 93 -5.40 0.72 -9.91
C ALA A 93 -5.97 -0.23 -8.86
N ILE A 94 -5.89 0.16 -7.59
CA ILE A 94 -6.43 -0.63 -6.47
C ILE A 94 -7.94 -0.81 -6.62
N ILE A 95 -8.65 0.27 -6.92
CA ILE A 95 -10.11 0.22 -7.10
C ILE A 95 -10.46 -0.70 -8.26
N GLN A 96 -9.83 -0.49 -9.41
CA GLN A 96 -10.18 -1.25 -10.62
C GLN A 96 -9.81 -2.71 -10.53
N SER A 97 -8.79 -3.06 -9.77
CA SER A 97 -8.40 -4.46 -9.58
C SER A 97 -9.21 -5.19 -8.51
N ARG A 98 -10.17 -4.52 -7.89
CA ARG A 98 -11.13 -5.12 -6.93
C ARG A 98 -10.51 -5.53 -5.60
N VAL A 99 -9.44 -4.87 -5.17
CA VAL A 99 -8.90 -5.06 -3.81
C VAL A 99 -10.00 -4.73 -2.81
N SER A 100 -10.14 -5.53 -1.78
CA SER A 100 -11.24 -5.40 -0.82
C SER A 100 -10.97 -4.38 0.27
N THR A 101 -9.73 -4.27 0.71
CA THR A 101 -9.35 -3.39 1.83
C THR A 101 -7.99 -2.79 1.58
N ILE A 102 -7.85 -1.51 1.89
CA ILE A 102 -6.56 -0.81 1.90
C ILE A 102 -6.27 -0.38 3.33
N VAL A 103 -5.07 -0.72 3.81
CA VAL A 103 -4.57 -0.26 5.10
C VAL A 103 -3.26 0.49 4.82
N PHE A 104 -3.18 1.77 5.19
CA PHE A 104 -1.95 2.52 4.96
C PHE A 104 -1.42 3.13 6.25
N GLY A 105 -0.13 3.44 6.26
CA GLY A 105 0.55 4.00 7.42
C GLY A 105 0.50 5.52 7.43
N ALA A 106 1.45 6.16 6.78
CA ALA A 106 1.55 7.61 6.78
C ALA A 106 0.58 8.23 5.78
N TYR A 107 0.02 9.37 6.15
CA TYR A 107 -0.78 10.20 5.25
C TYR A 107 0.14 11.00 4.34
N ASP A 108 -0.29 11.24 3.11
CA ASP A 108 0.47 12.02 2.14
C ASP A 108 -0.34 13.27 1.74
N PRO A 109 -0.09 14.43 2.37
CA PRO A 109 -0.88 15.64 2.08
C PRO A 109 -0.67 16.18 0.67
N ARG A 110 0.41 15.80 0.00
CA ARG A 110 0.74 16.33 -1.34
C ARG A 110 0.11 15.52 -2.46
N SER A 111 0.09 14.20 -2.33
CA SER A 111 -0.29 13.31 -3.42
C SER A 111 -1.25 12.20 -3.02
N GLY A 112 -1.57 12.06 -1.73
CA GLY A 112 -2.43 10.98 -1.25
C GLY A 112 -3.84 11.09 -1.79
N ALA A 113 -4.36 9.97 -2.27
CA ALA A 113 -5.66 9.92 -2.94
C ALA A 113 -6.72 9.15 -2.15
N CYS A 114 -6.46 8.91 -0.86
CA CYS A 114 -7.41 8.25 0.04
C CYS A 114 -8.02 9.25 1.03
N GLY A 115 -8.02 10.52 0.67
CA GLY A 115 -8.63 11.58 1.47
C GLY A 115 -7.73 12.79 1.77
N SER A 116 -6.42 12.68 1.57
CA SER A 116 -5.52 13.79 1.94
C SER A 116 -5.49 14.88 0.88
N ALA A 117 -4.93 14.63 -0.30
CA ALA A 117 -4.93 15.60 -1.41
C ALA A 117 -6.13 15.40 -2.32
N TYR A 118 -6.49 14.15 -2.56
CA TYR A 118 -7.62 13.73 -3.38
C TYR A 118 -8.37 12.63 -2.66
N ASN A 119 -9.58 12.35 -3.10
CA ASN A 119 -10.30 11.17 -2.62
C ASN A 119 -10.99 10.48 -3.81
N LEU A 120 -10.45 9.33 -4.22
CA LEU A 120 -11.01 8.53 -5.30
C LEU A 120 -12.04 7.51 -4.80
N PHE A 121 -12.17 7.35 -3.49
CA PHE A 121 -13.05 6.37 -2.85
C PHE A 121 -14.39 7.01 -2.51
N ILE A 122 -15.08 7.46 -3.56
CA ILE A 122 -16.33 8.20 -3.42
C ILE A 122 -17.50 7.38 -3.96
N ALA A 123 -18.70 7.67 -3.44
CA ALA A 123 -19.93 7.01 -3.89
C ALA A 123 -20.25 7.38 -5.34
N GLY A 124 -20.98 6.51 -6.02
CA GLY A 124 -21.44 6.76 -7.39
C GLY A 124 -20.51 6.28 -8.49
N ARG A 125 -19.35 5.76 -8.12
CA ARG A 125 -18.43 5.17 -9.10
C ARG A 125 -18.94 3.77 -9.49
N PRO A 126 -18.62 3.28 -10.71
CA PRO A 126 -19.15 2.00 -11.20
C PRO A 126 -18.39 0.78 -10.67
N TYR A 127 -17.62 0.93 -9.62
CA TYR A 127 -16.80 -0.14 -9.02
C TYR A 127 -17.18 -0.35 -7.57
N PRO A 128 -17.08 -1.57 -7.03
CA PRO A 128 -17.15 -1.76 -5.58
C PRO A 128 -15.95 -1.04 -4.94
N MET A 129 -16.25 -0.25 -3.90
CA MET A 129 -15.21 0.54 -3.24
C MET A 129 -14.56 -0.27 -2.13
N PRO A 130 -13.22 -0.28 -2.08
CA PRO A 130 -12.51 -0.88 -0.95
C PRO A 130 -12.82 -0.19 0.36
N GLU A 131 -12.71 -0.92 1.47
CA GLU A 131 -12.60 -0.28 2.78
C GLU A 131 -11.23 0.38 2.88
N VAL A 132 -11.16 1.54 3.51
CA VAL A 132 -9.92 2.30 3.66
C VAL A 132 -9.67 2.56 5.13
N LEU A 133 -8.49 2.16 5.61
CA LEU A 133 -8.07 2.39 6.98
C LEU A 133 -6.67 3.01 6.97
N GLY A 134 -6.55 4.23 7.44
CA GLY A 134 -5.28 4.96 7.47
C GLY A 134 -4.73 5.13 8.87
N GLY A 135 -3.45 5.48 8.94
CA GLY A 135 -2.79 5.83 10.20
C GLY A 135 -2.26 4.65 10.99
N ILE A 136 -2.14 3.48 10.40
CA ILE A 136 -1.62 2.29 11.09
C ILE A 136 -0.09 2.37 11.12
N MET A 137 0.48 2.47 12.31
CA MET A 137 1.92 2.70 12.52
C MET A 137 2.38 3.99 11.82
N GLU A 138 1.53 5.00 11.88
CA GLU A 138 1.77 6.27 11.18
C GLU A 138 3.11 6.89 11.53
N ALA A 139 3.46 6.92 12.81
CA ALA A 139 4.69 7.55 13.28
C ALA A 139 5.92 6.87 12.68
N GLU A 140 5.96 5.56 12.70
CA GLU A 140 7.10 4.78 12.19
C GLU A 140 7.22 4.94 10.67
N CYS A 141 6.10 4.90 9.96
CA CYS A 141 6.09 5.06 8.51
C CYS A 141 6.55 6.47 8.11
N LYS A 142 6.07 7.47 8.84
CA LYS A 142 6.44 8.87 8.60
C LYS A 142 7.92 9.12 8.88
N GLU A 143 8.44 8.54 9.96
CA GLU A 143 9.85 8.71 10.33
C GLU A 143 10.79 8.14 9.27
N LEU A 144 10.45 7.00 8.71
CA LEU A 144 11.25 6.39 7.65
C LEU A 144 11.35 7.31 6.42
N LEU A 145 10.26 7.95 6.04
CA LEU A 145 10.24 8.90 4.93
C LEU A 145 11.06 10.14 5.26
N LYS A 146 10.94 10.66 6.48
CA LYS A 146 11.72 11.83 6.93
C LYS A 146 13.21 11.54 6.88
N GLU A 147 13.64 10.38 7.34
CA GLU A 147 15.05 9.99 7.31
C GLU A 147 15.58 9.96 5.88
N PHE A 148 14.81 9.41 4.96
CA PHE A 148 15.19 9.32 3.55
C PHE A 148 15.42 10.73 2.96
N PHE A 149 14.43 11.62 3.13
CA PHE A 149 14.53 12.97 2.56
C PHE A 149 15.60 13.82 3.25
N ARG A 150 15.79 13.62 4.55
CA ARG A 150 16.85 14.33 5.30
C ARG A 150 18.24 13.97 4.79
N SER A 151 18.47 12.70 4.46
CA SER A 151 19.79 12.23 4.01
C SER A 151 20.16 12.67 2.60
N ARG A 152 19.20 13.25 1.85
CA ARG A 152 19.42 13.67 0.46
C ARG A 152 19.53 15.17 0.27
N ASP A 153 19.45 15.93 1.33
CA ASP A 153 19.59 17.39 1.28
C ASP A 153 21.06 17.83 1.18
#